data_d917c4f8948f515a4f0a9a3f8041ee65
#
_entry.id   d917c4f8948f515a4f0a9a3f8041ee65
#
_cell.length_a   1.000
_cell.length_b   1.000
_cell.length_c   1.000
_cell.angle_alpha   90.00
_cell.angle_beta   90.00
_cell.angle_gamma   90.00
#
_symmetry.space_group_name_H-M   'P 1'
#
loop_
_entity.id
_entity.type
_entity.pdbx_description
1 polymer ?
#
loop_
_entity_poly.entity_id
_entity_poly.type
_entity_poly.pdbx_seq_one_letter_code
_entity_poly.pdbx_strand_id
1 'polypeptide(L)'
;MRSLRLLLQRQKDTGDSSLYSKAPDYFSAASRAVQQMIRQTGPLLFEEYAEHGQTCRLLKRGTILRHMVLPGQKEDSIRLLDWISETLPRGQFLLSLLSQYTPFYKSSEHPEINRRITTYEYEKVLDHAIRLGLTDGFMQEKSSAKEEYTPPFELQGI
;
A
#
# COMPACT_ATOMS: atom_id res chain seq x y z
N MET A 1 14.95 7.45 -5.30
CA MET A 1 13.59 6.88 -5.22
C MET A 1 13.19 6.78 -3.76
N ARG A 2 12.12 7.44 -3.33
CA ARG A 2 11.61 7.31 -1.95
C ARG A 2 10.35 6.45 -2.01
N SER A 3 10.36 5.31 -1.33
CA SER A 3 9.22 4.42 -1.19
C SER A 3 8.76 4.44 0.25
N LEU A 4 7.48 4.74 0.48
CA LEU A 4 6.86 4.68 1.79
C LEU A 4 5.88 3.51 1.82
N ARG A 5 6.08 2.55 2.74
CA ARG A 5 5.05 1.56 3.06
C ARG A 5 4.01 2.22 3.96
N LEU A 6 2.83 2.42 3.42
CA LEU A 6 1.71 2.95 4.17
C LEU A 6 0.78 1.80 4.58
N LEU A 7 0.93 1.37 5.83
CA LEU A 7 -0.13 0.68 6.56
C LEU A 7 -1.02 1.76 7.16
N LEU A 8 -1.74 2.50 6.32
CA LEU A 8 -2.65 3.53 6.77
C LEU A 8 -3.98 2.87 7.13
N GLN A 9 -4.18 2.65 8.41
CA GLN A 9 -5.52 2.49 8.96
C GLN A 9 -6.04 3.87 9.30
N ARG A 10 -7.02 4.36 8.51
CA ARG A 10 -7.77 5.56 8.88
C ARG A 10 -8.83 5.17 9.88
N GLN A 11 -8.62 5.56 11.11
CA GLN A 11 -9.59 5.36 12.15
C GLN A 11 -10.69 6.42 12.15
N LYS A 12 -11.93 5.95 12.33
CA LYS A 12 -12.93 6.75 13.04
C LYS A 12 -12.51 6.82 14.52
N ASP A 13 -12.90 7.91 15.21
CA ASP A 13 -12.63 8.25 16.61
C ASP A 13 -13.09 7.22 17.67
N THR A 14 -13.03 5.94 17.36
CA THR A 14 -13.36 4.83 18.25
C THR A 14 -12.23 3.84 18.27
N GLY A 15 -11.30 4.02 19.19
CA GLY A 15 -10.50 2.99 19.87
C GLY A 15 -9.66 1.96 19.10
N ASP A 16 -9.85 1.70 17.81
CA ASP A 16 -9.35 0.48 17.14
C ASP A 16 -7.98 0.54 16.44
N SER A 17 -7.45 1.71 16.02
CA SER A 17 -6.11 1.77 15.38
C SER A 17 -4.97 1.57 16.35
N SER A 18 -5.22 1.79 17.64
CA SER A 18 -4.28 1.44 18.70
C SER A 18 -4.08 -0.07 18.83
N LEU A 19 -5.03 -0.89 18.32
CA LEU A 19 -5.03 -2.34 18.46
C LEU A 19 -3.86 -3.01 17.74
N TYR A 20 -3.64 -2.66 16.46
CA TYR A 20 -2.62 -3.37 15.65
C TYR A 20 -1.27 -2.68 15.62
N SER A 21 -1.23 -1.34 15.60
CA SER A 21 0.02 -0.59 15.46
C SER A 21 0.47 0.13 16.74
N LYS A 22 -0.39 0.21 17.77
CA LYS A 22 -0.17 0.99 19.00
C LYS A 22 0.23 2.46 18.76
N ALA A 23 -0.16 3.01 17.61
CA ALA A 23 0.20 4.35 17.19
C ALA A 23 -1.07 5.15 16.84
N PRO A 24 -1.73 5.79 17.82
CA PRO A 24 -3.01 6.49 17.64
C PRO A 24 -2.91 7.64 16.62
N ASP A 25 -1.76 8.29 16.52
CA ASP A 25 -1.53 9.43 15.61
C ASP A 25 -0.90 9.03 14.26
N TYR A 26 -0.83 7.73 13.96
CA TYR A 26 -0.12 7.24 12.79
C TYR A 26 -0.66 7.84 11.49
N PHE A 27 -1.98 7.86 11.29
CA PHE A 27 -2.56 8.42 10.06
C PHE A 27 -2.22 9.90 9.90
N SER A 28 -2.32 10.69 10.95
CA SER A 28 -2.00 12.11 10.94
C SER A 28 -0.52 12.36 10.58
N ALA A 29 0.38 11.60 11.16
CA ALA A 29 1.81 11.70 10.84
C ALA A 29 2.12 11.24 9.42
N ALA A 30 1.60 10.08 9.01
CA ALA A 30 1.84 9.49 7.69
C ALA A 30 1.24 10.32 6.56
N SER A 31 0.03 10.87 6.74
CA SER A 31 -0.60 11.75 5.74
C SER A 31 0.20 13.02 5.47
N ARG A 32 0.74 13.66 6.53
CA ARG A 32 1.67 14.80 6.39
C ARG A 32 2.97 14.40 5.69
N ALA A 33 3.53 13.25 6.07
CA ALA A 33 4.77 12.75 5.47
C ALA A 33 4.61 12.47 3.97
N VAL A 34 3.51 11.84 3.55
CA VAL A 34 3.20 11.59 2.14
C VAL A 34 3.12 12.90 1.35
N GLN A 35 2.35 13.87 1.84
CA GLN A 35 2.22 15.16 1.17
C GLN A 35 3.56 15.88 1.05
N GLN A 36 4.40 15.80 2.10
CA GLN A 36 5.75 16.36 2.07
C GLN A 36 6.67 15.64 1.08
N MET A 37 6.59 14.30 1.01
CA MET A 37 7.37 13.52 0.06
C MET A 37 7.01 13.86 -1.39
N ILE A 38 5.72 13.97 -1.69
CA ILE A 38 5.23 14.35 -3.03
C ILE A 38 5.74 15.74 -3.40
N ARG A 39 5.66 16.72 -2.49
CA ARG A 39 6.21 18.07 -2.72
C ARG A 39 7.71 18.06 -3.00
N GLN A 40 8.47 17.23 -2.27
CA GLN A 40 9.93 17.14 -2.43
C GLN A 40 10.35 16.42 -3.70
N THR A 41 9.63 15.38 -4.11
CA THR A 41 9.95 14.61 -5.31
C THR A 41 9.43 15.26 -6.58
N GLY A 42 8.34 16.04 -6.48
CA GLY A 42 7.65 16.64 -7.63
C GLY A 42 6.98 15.59 -8.53
N PRO A 43 6.69 15.94 -9.78
CA PRO A 43 6.03 15.06 -10.73
C PRO A 43 6.81 13.77 -11.00
N LEU A 44 6.09 12.73 -11.40
CA LEU A 44 6.67 11.46 -11.83
C LEU A 44 7.56 11.69 -13.06
N LEU A 45 8.77 11.19 -13.01
CA LEU A 45 9.71 11.21 -14.14
C LEU A 45 10.08 9.77 -14.49
N PHE A 46 9.78 9.40 -15.73
CA PHE A 46 10.14 8.10 -16.28
C PHE A 46 11.25 8.25 -17.33
N GLU A 47 12.10 7.25 -17.40
CA GLU A 47 13.04 7.05 -18.49
C GLU A 47 12.65 5.79 -19.25
N GLU A 48 12.61 5.89 -20.57
CA GLU A 48 12.38 4.76 -21.46
C GLU A 48 13.70 4.16 -21.90
N TYR A 49 13.78 2.84 -21.88
CA TYR A 49 14.93 2.10 -22.37
C TYR A 49 14.46 0.84 -23.11
N ALA A 50 15.28 0.38 -24.05
CA ALA A 50 14.98 -0.85 -24.78
C ALA A 50 15.65 -2.04 -24.09
N GLU A 51 14.88 -3.07 -23.79
CA GLU A 51 15.37 -4.32 -23.24
C GLU A 51 14.71 -5.49 -23.99
N HIS A 52 15.52 -6.39 -24.55
CA HIS A 52 15.06 -7.55 -25.33
C HIS A 52 14.04 -7.22 -26.43
N GLY A 53 14.19 -6.06 -27.10
CA GLY A 53 13.28 -5.61 -28.15
C GLY A 53 11.94 -5.02 -27.67
N GLN A 54 11.78 -4.84 -26.37
CA GLN A 54 10.61 -4.19 -25.77
C GLN A 54 11.00 -2.85 -25.16
N THR A 55 10.09 -1.87 -25.24
CA THR A 55 10.26 -0.59 -24.55
C THR A 55 9.84 -0.74 -23.09
N CYS A 56 10.79 -0.58 -22.19
CA CYS A 56 10.56 -0.59 -20.74
C CYS A 56 10.59 0.84 -20.19
N ARG A 57 9.81 1.09 -19.13
CA ARG A 57 9.77 2.39 -18.45
C ARG A 57 10.30 2.24 -17.03
N LEU A 58 11.31 3.01 -16.68
CA LEU A 58 11.90 3.06 -15.35
C LEU A 58 11.51 4.36 -14.65
N LEU A 59 10.93 4.27 -13.45
CA LEU A 59 10.68 5.45 -12.63
C LEU A 59 12.00 5.99 -12.07
N LYS A 60 12.40 7.15 -12.55
CA LYS A 60 13.63 7.84 -12.09
C LYS A 60 13.38 8.71 -10.88
N ARG A 61 12.25 9.38 -10.82
CA ARG A 61 11.87 10.27 -9.73
C ARG A 61 10.37 10.20 -9.50
N GLY A 62 9.96 10.24 -8.25
CA GLY A 62 8.56 10.23 -7.86
C GLY A 62 8.34 9.56 -6.51
N THR A 63 7.10 9.53 -6.09
CA THR A 63 6.66 8.88 -4.86
C THR A 63 5.84 7.64 -5.21
N ILE A 64 6.14 6.52 -4.57
CA ILE A 64 5.33 5.30 -4.66
C ILE A 64 4.64 5.09 -3.31
N LEU A 65 3.32 5.10 -3.32
CA LEU A 65 2.49 4.75 -2.17
C LEU A 65 2.20 3.25 -2.23
N ARG A 66 2.63 2.52 -1.22
CA ARG A 66 2.36 1.08 -1.13
C ARG A 66 1.40 0.83 0.02
N HIS A 67 0.21 0.32 -0.31
CA HIS A 67 -0.82 -0.03 0.65
C HIS A 67 -1.06 -1.53 0.64
N MET A 68 -0.95 -2.17 1.81
CA MET A 68 -1.30 -3.57 1.99
C MET A 68 -2.73 -3.66 2.48
N VAL A 69 -3.57 -4.34 1.72
CA VAL A 69 -4.95 -4.61 2.10
C VAL A 69 -4.97 -5.73 3.14
N LEU A 70 -5.49 -5.44 4.33
CA LEU A 70 -5.58 -6.40 5.42
C LEU A 70 -6.91 -7.16 5.38
N PRO A 71 -6.93 -8.45 5.79
CA PRO A 71 -8.16 -9.22 5.94
C PRO A 71 -9.11 -8.53 6.93
N GLY A 72 -10.41 -8.50 6.60
CA GLY A 72 -11.42 -7.86 7.44
C GLY A 72 -11.41 -6.33 7.41
N GLN A 73 -10.39 -5.68 6.81
CA GLN A 73 -10.20 -4.23 6.85
C GLN A 73 -10.39 -3.54 5.47
N LYS A 74 -11.20 -4.14 4.59
CA LYS A 74 -11.45 -3.56 3.26
C LYS A 74 -12.06 -2.16 3.30
N GLU A 75 -12.91 -1.87 4.29
CA GLU A 75 -13.54 -0.56 4.44
C GLU A 75 -12.53 0.53 4.82
N ASP A 76 -11.51 0.20 5.61
CA ASP A 76 -10.42 1.11 5.92
C ASP A 76 -9.57 1.41 4.69
N SER A 77 -9.31 0.38 3.87
CA SER A 77 -8.63 0.56 2.59
C SER A 77 -9.41 1.47 1.65
N ILE A 78 -10.74 1.31 1.56
CA ILE A 78 -11.63 2.15 0.77
C ILE A 78 -11.54 3.61 1.23
N ARG A 79 -11.69 3.87 2.54
CA ARG A 79 -11.56 5.22 3.10
C ARG A 79 -10.20 5.86 2.86
N LEU A 80 -9.15 5.06 2.88
CA LEU A 80 -7.81 5.53 2.53
C LEU A 80 -7.71 5.94 1.06
N LEU A 81 -8.28 5.15 0.15
CA LEU A 81 -8.30 5.47 -1.28
C LEU A 81 -9.09 6.75 -1.56
N ASP A 82 -10.23 6.96 -0.88
CA ASP A 82 -10.99 8.21 -0.95
C ASP A 82 -10.12 9.39 -0.54
N TRP A 83 -9.45 9.30 0.62
CA TRP A 83 -8.52 10.34 1.07
C TRP A 83 -7.38 10.60 0.08
N ILE A 84 -6.78 9.56 -0.49
CA ILE A 84 -5.73 9.68 -1.50
C ILE A 84 -6.26 10.45 -2.72
N SER A 85 -7.43 10.07 -3.22
CA SER A 85 -8.05 10.69 -4.39
C SER A 85 -8.42 12.17 -4.18
N GLU A 86 -8.87 12.51 -2.97
CA GLU A 86 -9.31 13.87 -2.61
C GLU A 86 -8.14 14.80 -2.26
N THR A 87 -7.07 14.25 -1.67
CA THR A 87 -6.02 15.08 -1.05
C THR A 87 -4.74 15.15 -1.86
N LEU A 88 -4.38 14.08 -2.58
CA LEU A 88 -3.10 14.00 -3.26
C LEU A 88 -3.21 14.41 -4.74
N PRO A 89 -2.24 15.18 -5.26
CA PRO A 89 -2.27 15.63 -6.65
C PRO A 89 -2.04 14.45 -7.62
N ARG A 90 -2.94 14.30 -8.58
CA ARG A 90 -2.85 13.26 -9.61
C ARG A 90 -1.57 13.42 -10.44
N GLY A 91 -1.02 12.30 -10.90
CA GLY A 91 0.21 12.28 -11.72
C GLY A 91 1.50 12.59 -10.94
N GLN A 92 1.45 12.73 -9.62
CA GLN A 92 2.63 12.96 -8.80
C GLN A 92 3.01 11.77 -7.90
N PHE A 93 2.25 10.71 -7.94
CA PHE A 93 2.54 9.47 -7.21
C PHE A 93 2.04 8.24 -7.99
N LEU A 94 2.62 7.10 -7.69
CA LEU A 94 2.12 5.79 -8.10
C LEU A 94 1.50 5.09 -6.90
N LEU A 95 0.35 4.44 -7.09
CA LEU A 95 -0.27 3.61 -6.07
C LEU A 95 0.06 2.14 -6.31
N SER A 96 0.52 1.44 -5.28
CA SER A 96 0.73 -0.01 -5.30
C SER A 96 -0.14 -0.67 -4.26
N LEU A 97 -1.18 -1.39 -4.69
CA LEU A 97 -2.03 -2.20 -3.82
C LEU A 97 -1.43 -3.60 -3.68
N LEU A 98 -1.24 -4.05 -2.45
CA LEU A 98 -0.62 -5.32 -2.12
C LEU A 98 -1.64 -6.27 -1.49
N SER A 99 -1.67 -7.52 -1.95
CA SER A 99 -2.50 -8.61 -1.42
C SER A 99 -1.70 -9.64 -0.61
N GLN A 100 -0.38 -9.44 -0.44
CA GLN A 100 0.56 -10.42 0.13
C GLN A 100 0.59 -10.42 1.66
N TYR A 101 -0.52 -10.14 2.32
CA TYR A 101 -0.56 -10.24 3.77
C TYR A 101 -0.45 -11.70 4.20
N THR A 102 0.52 -11.98 5.07
CA THR A 102 0.68 -13.27 5.75
C THR A 102 0.59 -13.04 7.25
N PRO A 103 -0.27 -13.76 7.97
CA PRO A 103 -0.34 -13.67 9.43
C PRO A 103 1.01 -14.00 10.05
N PHE A 104 1.48 -13.17 10.98
CA PHE A 104 2.75 -13.38 11.66
C PHE A 104 2.75 -12.77 13.08
N TYR A 105 3.57 -13.31 13.97
CA TYR A 105 3.78 -12.84 15.33
C TYR A 105 2.45 -12.77 16.11
N LYS A 106 2.03 -11.59 16.58
CA LYS A 106 0.82 -11.40 17.40
C LYS A 106 -0.50 -11.43 16.63
N SER A 107 -0.50 -11.72 15.32
CA SER A 107 -1.75 -11.85 14.58
C SER A 107 -2.67 -12.94 15.13
N SER A 108 -2.13 -13.95 15.83
CA SER A 108 -2.93 -14.97 16.53
C SER A 108 -3.82 -14.42 17.65
N GLU A 109 -3.49 -13.24 18.19
CA GLU A 109 -4.29 -12.53 19.20
C GLU A 109 -5.50 -11.82 18.56
N HIS A 110 -5.55 -11.72 17.21
CA HIS A 110 -6.52 -11.00 16.43
C HIS A 110 -7.10 -11.88 15.31
N PRO A 111 -8.14 -12.69 15.60
CA PRO A 111 -8.68 -13.67 14.66
C PRO A 111 -9.06 -13.10 13.29
N GLU A 112 -9.51 -11.83 13.24
CA GLU A 112 -9.92 -11.14 12.01
C GLU A 112 -8.79 -10.93 11.03
N ILE A 113 -7.54 -10.77 11.51
CA ILE A 113 -6.33 -10.64 10.69
C ILE A 113 -5.45 -11.89 10.73
N ASN A 114 -5.82 -12.92 11.50
CA ASN A 114 -5.08 -14.18 11.54
C ASN A 114 -5.44 -15.11 10.37
N ARG A 115 -5.57 -14.56 9.20
CA ARG A 115 -5.85 -15.25 7.94
C ARG A 115 -5.30 -14.47 6.76
N ARG A 116 -5.21 -15.08 5.60
CA ARG A 116 -4.92 -14.37 4.35
C ARG A 116 -6.13 -13.58 3.89
N ILE A 117 -5.89 -12.54 3.11
CA ILE A 117 -6.94 -11.79 2.44
C ILE A 117 -7.69 -12.67 1.43
N THR A 118 -9.00 -12.52 1.35
CA THR A 118 -9.80 -13.18 0.32
C THR A 118 -9.73 -12.42 -1.01
N THR A 119 -10.03 -13.13 -2.12
CA THR A 119 -10.15 -12.51 -3.45
C THR A 119 -11.19 -11.40 -3.42
N TYR A 120 -12.34 -11.67 -2.82
CA TYR A 120 -13.44 -10.72 -2.73
C TYR A 120 -13.04 -9.42 -2.03
N GLU A 121 -12.33 -9.50 -0.90
CA GLU A 121 -11.89 -8.31 -0.16
C GLU A 121 -10.92 -7.47 -0.98
N TYR A 122 -9.95 -8.11 -1.64
CA TYR A 122 -8.98 -7.42 -2.46
C TYR A 122 -9.61 -6.79 -3.72
N GLU A 123 -10.44 -7.54 -4.44
CA GLU A 123 -11.13 -7.06 -5.64
C GLU A 123 -12.04 -5.86 -5.34
N LYS A 124 -12.72 -5.84 -4.19
CA LYS A 124 -13.53 -4.68 -3.79
C LYS A 124 -12.70 -3.42 -3.61
N VAL A 125 -11.52 -3.53 -3.03
CA VAL A 125 -10.59 -2.39 -2.88
C VAL A 125 -10.03 -1.98 -4.24
N LEU A 126 -9.67 -2.95 -5.08
CA LEU A 126 -9.17 -2.72 -6.43
C LEU A 126 -10.22 -2.02 -7.31
N ASP A 127 -11.46 -2.51 -7.33
CA ASP A 127 -12.58 -1.90 -8.06
C ASP A 127 -12.82 -0.46 -7.61
N HIS A 128 -12.66 -0.18 -6.32
CA HIS A 128 -12.81 1.17 -5.78
C HIS A 128 -11.68 2.09 -6.26
N ALA A 129 -10.44 1.62 -6.24
CA ALA A 129 -9.30 2.37 -6.78
C ALA A 129 -9.49 2.73 -8.27
N ILE A 130 -9.97 1.76 -9.07
CA ILE A 130 -10.28 1.96 -10.49
C ILE A 130 -11.37 3.01 -10.68
N ARG A 131 -12.46 2.94 -9.90
CA ARG A 131 -13.56 3.93 -9.96
C ARG A 131 -13.09 5.34 -9.60
N LEU A 132 -12.14 5.48 -8.70
CA LEU A 132 -11.52 6.75 -8.36
C LEU A 132 -10.50 7.22 -9.40
N GLY A 133 -10.20 6.41 -10.43
CA GLY A 133 -9.18 6.70 -11.43
C GLY A 133 -7.75 6.65 -10.90
N LEU A 134 -7.51 5.90 -9.82
CA LEU A 134 -6.17 5.67 -9.24
C LEU A 134 -5.50 4.49 -9.95
N THR A 135 -5.36 4.58 -11.27
CA THR A 135 -4.83 3.51 -12.12
C THR A 135 -3.34 3.65 -12.43
N ASP A 136 -2.75 4.80 -12.11
CA ASP A 136 -1.32 5.04 -12.28
C ASP A 136 -0.54 4.31 -11.17
N GLY A 137 -0.28 3.01 -11.36
CA GLY A 137 0.43 2.26 -10.34
C GLY A 137 0.50 0.75 -10.62
N PHE A 138 1.00 0.03 -9.64
CA PHE A 138 1.15 -1.41 -9.70
C PHE A 138 0.00 -2.08 -8.94
N MET A 139 -0.94 -2.66 -9.68
CA MET A 139 -1.96 -3.54 -9.12
C MET A 139 -1.43 -4.96 -9.23
N GLN A 140 -1.24 -5.60 -8.08
CA GLN A 140 -0.66 -6.92 -8.04
C GLN A 140 -1.71 -7.96 -8.49
N GLU A 141 -1.43 -8.65 -9.58
CA GLU A 141 -2.21 -9.84 -9.93
C GLU A 141 -1.99 -10.94 -8.88
N LYS A 142 -3.05 -11.66 -8.53
CA LYS A 142 -3.02 -12.73 -7.54
C LYS A 142 -2.03 -13.86 -7.86
N SER A 143 -1.71 -14.05 -9.13
CA SER A 143 -0.77 -15.08 -9.61
C SER A 143 0.66 -14.89 -9.13
N SER A 144 1.03 -13.67 -8.71
CA SER A 144 2.37 -13.34 -8.22
C SER A 144 2.56 -13.49 -6.71
N ALA A 145 1.51 -13.88 -5.97
CA ALA A 145 1.58 -14.16 -4.52
C ALA A 145 2.14 -15.57 -4.24
N LYS A 146 3.27 -15.92 -4.83
CA LYS A 146 4.02 -17.13 -4.43
C LYS A 146 4.76 -16.86 -3.12
N GLU A 147 4.83 -17.87 -2.27
CA GLU A 147 5.50 -17.83 -0.94
C GLU A 147 6.99 -17.47 -0.99
N GLU A 148 7.59 -17.39 -2.18
CA GLU A 148 9.03 -17.20 -2.40
C GLU A 148 9.57 -15.81 -2.04
N TYR A 149 8.72 -14.82 -1.70
CA TYR A 149 9.16 -13.45 -1.43
C TYR A 149 9.15 -13.04 0.05
N THR A 150 8.87 -13.95 0.96
CA THR A 150 9.05 -13.70 2.40
C THR A 150 10.34 -14.41 2.81
N PRO A 151 11.49 -13.73 2.86
CA PRO A 151 12.67 -14.36 3.43
C PRO A 151 12.35 -14.75 4.87
N PRO A 152 12.75 -15.95 5.32
CA PRO A 152 12.63 -16.29 6.73
C PRO A 152 13.43 -15.22 7.50
N PHE A 153 12.80 -14.58 8.46
CA PHE A 153 13.48 -13.72 9.42
C PHE A 153 14.24 -14.61 10.42
N GLU A 154 15.25 -15.28 9.93
CA GLU A 154 16.24 -15.90 10.79
C GLU A 154 17.16 -14.78 11.25
N LEU A 155 17.08 -14.46 12.55
CA LEU A 155 18.03 -13.59 13.25
C LEU A 155 19.40 -14.29 13.38
N GLN A 156 19.96 -14.77 12.29
CA GLN A 156 21.32 -15.29 12.25
C GLN A 156 22.24 -14.15 11.81
N GLY A 157 22.83 -13.49 12.78
CA GLY A 157 23.86 -12.49 12.49
C GLY A 157 23.87 -11.26 13.39
N ILE A 158 23.55 -11.42 14.67
CA ILE A 158 23.96 -10.45 15.73
C ILE A 158 24.92 -11.17 16.66
#